data_382fc1d17b7488a5452bcc01d692c342
#
_entry.id   382fc1d17b7488a5452bcc01d692c342
#
_cell.length_a   1.000
_cell.length_b   1.000
_cell.length_c   1.000
_cell.angle_alpha   90.00
_cell.angle_beta   90.00
_cell.angle_gamma   90.00
#
_symmetry.space_group_name_H-M   'P 1'
#
loop_
_entity.id
_entity.type
_entity.pdbx_description
1 polymer ?
#
loop_
_entity_poly.entity_id
_entity_poly.type
_entity_poly.pdbx_seq_one_letter_code
_entity_poly.pdbx_strand_id
1 'polypeptide(L)'
;MLLIEGLDEQVDPWIHEVARALTDSGVEGTLTGAPAVGPPRWAQLLSRDARWLTASIGFRTSVGPGFKPSRGWAPGPAARDAVVAVGMRWLTAHRGDLMAYTGQDANFWVDAATASTLLTDDITQSGNALSGSYHRTRQDIRHISTTLPSAMTLSSKTADCPWQQTVDELRAALLGAPLDLVSIAMIGYRGMTTYLMADVPGSGAYDRNAYEHHPERWDEFVLEPSGIQVLTDRHLAHAHDLSGWSTTRLDGDHVLVEARDLEPWYATARRPHESPDPDLLDQARRDFGDIILTPRRAQQLGL
;
A
#
# COMPACT_ATOMS: atom_id res chain seq x y z
N MET A 1 -3.98 -9.22 29.25
CA MET A 1 -3.49 -10.63 29.31
C MET A 1 -3.55 -11.19 27.90
N LEU A 2 -2.41 -11.57 27.38
CA LEU A 2 -2.33 -12.20 26.06
C LEU A 2 -2.64 -13.70 26.22
N LEU A 3 -3.70 -14.17 25.55
CA LEU A 3 -4.03 -15.59 25.56
C LEU A 3 -3.48 -16.23 24.29
N ILE A 4 -2.71 -17.29 24.45
CA ILE A 4 -2.18 -18.08 23.34
C ILE A 4 -3.04 -19.33 23.21
N GLU A 5 -3.86 -19.41 22.15
CA GLU A 5 -4.71 -20.57 21.87
C GLU A 5 -4.21 -21.32 20.64
N GLY A 6 -4.27 -22.65 20.67
CA GLY A 6 -4.01 -23.51 19.52
C GLY A 6 -2.54 -23.66 19.15
N LEU A 7 -1.64 -23.34 20.05
CA LEU A 7 -0.21 -23.66 19.91
C LEU A 7 0.05 -25.09 20.43
N ASP A 8 0.68 -25.89 19.58
CA ASP A 8 1.16 -27.22 19.98
C ASP A 8 2.22 -27.09 21.10
N GLU A 9 2.34 -28.08 22.00
CA GLU A 9 3.30 -28.08 23.12
C GLU A 9 4.77 -27.92 22.68
N GLN A 10 5.04 -27.99 21.39
CA GLN A 10 6.36 -27.80 20.78
C GLN A 10 6.63 -26.37 20.29
N VAL A 11 5.78 -25.41 20.61
CA VAL A 11 6.00 -24.03 20.22
C VAL A 11 7.26 -23.50 20.89
N ASP A 12 8.12 -22.94 20.05
CA ASP A 12 9.37 -22.33 20.40
C ASP A 12 9.24 -21.47 21.68
N PRO A 13 10.05 -21.70 22.71
CA PRO A 13 10.06 -20.92 23.96
C PRO A 13 10.05 -19.41 23.75
N TRP A 14 10.59 -18.95 22.65
CA TRP A 14 10.59 -17.59 22.18
C TRP A 14 9.18 -16.97 22.02
N ILE A 15 8.18 -17.72 21.54
CA ILE A 15 6.80 -17.19 21.41
C ILE A 15 6.20 -16.87 22.79
N HIS A 16 6.52 -17.67 23.79
CA HIS A 16 6.10 -17.43 25.16
C HIS A 16 6.79 -16.20 25.77
N GLU A 17 8.03 -15.92 25.39
CA GLU A 17 8.73 -14.70 25.81
C GLU A 17 8.16 -13.47 25.14
N VAL A 18 7.88 -13.52 23.85
CA VAL A 18 7.22 -12.41 23.11
C VAL A 18 5.83 -12.16 23.66
N ALA A 19 5.03 -13.19 23.88
CA ALA A 19 3.70 -13.05 24.49
C ALA A 19 3.75 -12.42 25.88
N ARG A 20 4.76 -12.78 26.69
CA ARG A 20 5.00 -12.18 28.01
C ARG A 20 5.40 -10.72 27.89
N ALA A 21 6.35 -10.39 27.02
CA ALA A 21 6.81 -9.03 26.79
C ALA A 21 5.68 -8.11 26.29
N LEU A 22 4.81 -8.60 25.41
CA LEU A 22 3.62 -7.88 24.96
C LEU A 22 2.61 -7.67 26.10
N THR A 23 2.38 -8.70 26.92
CA THR A 23 1.50 -8.58 28.11
C THR A 23 2.07 -7.58 29.12
N ASP A 24 3.37 -7.63 29.38
CA ASP A 24 4.07 -6.70 30.30
C ASP A 24 4.05 -5.27 29.76
N SER A 25 3.97 -5.09 28.45
CA SER A 25 3.80 -3.80 27.77
C SER A 25 2.34 -3.31 27.71
N GLY A 26 1.42 -4.02 28.37
CA GLY A 26 -0.01 -3.64 28.41
C GLY A 26 -0.81 -4.04 27.17
N VAL A 27 -0.25 -4.85 26.29
CA VAL A 27 -0.98 -5.40 25.15
C VAL A 27 -1.93 -6.50 25.64
N GLU A 28 -3.22 -6.29 25.44
CA GLU A 28 -4.25 -7.31 25.70
C GLU A 28 -4.75 -7.87 24.36
N GLY A 29 -4.87 -9.20 24.27
CA GLY A 29 -5.38 -9.83 23.06
C GLY A 29 -5.25 -11.35 23.11
N THR A 30 -5.77 -12.03 22.12
CA THR A 30 -5.61 -13.46 21.93
C THR A 30 -4.67 -13.72 20.77
N LEU A 31 -3.51 -14.31 21.03
CA LEU A 31 -2.70 -14.94 20.00
C LEU A 31 -3.31 -16.31 19.72
N THR A 32 -4.03 -16.45 18.63
CA THR A 32 -4.46 -17.75 18.14
C THR A 32 -3.35 -18.28 17.24
N GLY A 33 -2.54 -19.18 17.79
CA GLY A 33 -1.45 -19.79 17.04
C GLY A 33 -1.91 -21.04 16.32
N ALA A 34 -1.84 -21.02 14.98
CA ALA A 34 -1.36 -22.21 14.30
C ALA A 34 0.15 -22.05 14.18
N PRO A 35 0.94 -23.09 14.47
CA PRO A 35 2.38 -23.00 14.31
C PRO A 35 2.72 -22.65 12.86
N ALA A 36 3.65 -21.74 12.69
CA ALA A 36 4.18 -21.26 11.43
C ALA A 36 3.09 -20.85 10.39
N VAL A 37 2.48 -19.77 10.48
CA VAL A 37 3.23 -18.74 10.14
C VAL A 37 3.48 -18.53 8.65
N GLY A 38 2.52 -18.68 7.89
CA GLY A 38 2.36 -18.24 6.55
C GLY A 38 0.88 -18.02 6.32
N PRO A 39 0.51 -17.35 5.27
CA PRO A 39 -0.89 -17.29 4.90
C PRO A 39 -1.45 -18.72 4.86
N PRO A 40 -2.73 -18.94 5.22
CA PRO A 40 -3.36 -20.23 5.11
C PRO A 40 -3.09 -20.86 3.74
N ARG A 41 -2.98 -22.19 3.66
CA ARG A 41 -2.67 -22.86 2.38
C ARG A 41 -3.59 -22.43 1.23
N TRP A 42 -4.88 -22.23 1.52
CA TRP A 42 -5.82 -21.73 0.53
C TRP A 42 -5.48 -20.31 0.04
N ALA A 43 -4.98 -19.44 0.92
CA ALA A 43 -4.56 -18.09 0.56
C ALA A 43 -3.30 -18.09 -0.33
N GLN A 44 -2.41 -19.05 -0.14
CA GLN A 44 -1.25 -19.26 -1.03
C GLN A 44 -1.69 -19.72 -2.42
N LEU A 45 -2.70 -20.59 -2.50
CA LEU A 45 -3.28 -21.03 -3.76
C LEU A 45 -4.00 -19.89 -4.47
N LEU A 46 -4.78 -19.12 -3.72
CA LEU A 46 -5.48 -17.95 -4.24
C LEU A 46 -4.52 -16.94 -4.89
N SER A 47 -3.32 -16.79 -4.35
CA SER A 47 -2.34 -15.82 -4.86
C SER A 47 -1.86 -16.09 -6.29
N ARG A 48 -2.08 -17.29 -6.83
CA ARG A 48 -1.65 -17.68 -8.19
C ARG A 48 -2.62 -17.22 -9.27
N ASP A 49 -3.92 -17.24 -8.98
CA ASP A 49 -4.98 -17.01 -9.98
C ASP A 49 -5.91 -15.85 -9.61
N ALA A 50 -5.71 -15.27 -8.43
CA ALA A 50 -6.54 -14.17 -7.96
C ALA A 50 -6.13 -12.83 -8.61
N ARG A 51 -7.14 -11.99 -8.85
CA ARG A 51 -6.91 -10.57 -9.14
C ARG A 51 -6.33 -9.90 -7.90
N TRP A 52 -5.23 -9.21 -8.09
CA TRP A 52 -4.58 -8.46 -7.03
C TRP A 52 -4.56 -6.98 -7.39
N LEU A 53 -5.39 -6.19 -6.72
CA LEU A 53 -5.43 -4.75 -6.85
C LEU A 53 -4.95 -4.08 -5.56
N THR A 54 -4.35 -2.92 -5.70
CA THR A 54 -3.79 -2.17 -4.59
C THR A 54 -4.12 -0.69 -4.70
N ALA A 55 -4.40 -0.05 -3.56
CA ALA A 55 -4.31 1.40 -3.41
C ALA A 55 -3.00 1.74 -2.70
N SER A 56 -2.18 2.58 -3.30
CA SER A 56 -0.94 3.08 -2.71
C SER A 56 -1.10 4.54 -2.35
N ILE A 57 -0.68 4.91 -1.15
CA ILE A 57 -0.79 6.25 -0.61
C ILE A 57 0.60 6.70 -0.16
N GLY A 58 1.14 7.71 -0.83
CA GLY A 58 2.38 8.39 -0.45
C GLY A 58 2.06 9.60 0.43
N PHE A 59 2.71 9.70 1.57
CA PHE A 59 2.50 10.76 2.54
C PHE A 59 3.53 11.86 2.40
N ARG A 60 3.11 13.11 2.64
CA ARG A 60 3.99 14.25 2.74
C ARG A 60 5.01 14.02 3.84
N THR A 61 6.25 14.29 3.54
CA THR A 61 7.35 14.11 4.49
C THR A 61 7.82 15.45 5.05
N SER A 62 8.18 15.47 6.33
CA SER A 62 8.85 16.61 6.96
C SER A 62 10.37 16.51 6.87
N VAL A 63 10.91 15.45 6.30
CA VAL A 63 12.35 15.25 6.16
C VAL A 63 12.85 15.83 4.84
N GLY A 64 14.01 16.46 4.89
CA GLY A 64 14.65 17.05 3.73
C GLY A 64 15.45 16.05 2.89
N PRO A 65 16.11 16.54 1.83
CA PRO A 65 16.97 15.75 0.97
C PRO A 65 18.00 14.92 1.75
N GLY A 66 18.25 13.69 1.29
CA GLY A 66 19.20 12.79 1.95
C GLY A 66 18.65 12.02 3.14
N PHE A 67 17.34 12.01 3.34
CA PHE A 67 16.69 11.10 4.29
C PHE A 67 17.03 9.64 3.93
N LYS A 68 17.46 8.90 4.96
CA LYS A 68 17.73 7.46 4.78
C LYS A 68 16.52 6.66 5.24
N PRO A 69 15.94 5.81 4.38
CA PRO A 69 14.79 4.95 4.71
C PRO A 69 14.98 4.11 5.98
N SER A 70 16.21 3.74 6.31
CA SER A 70 16.57 2.98 7.51
C SER A 70 16.35 3.72 8.84
N ARG A 71 15.89 4.98 8.82
CA ARG A 71 15.68 5.79 10.03
C ARG A 71 14.23 5.88 10.50
N GLY A 72 13.37 5.00 10.04
CA GLY A 72 11.98 4.92 10.48
C GLY A 72 10.99 5.73 9.63
N TRP A 73 9.81 6.00 10.18
CA TRP A 73 8.70 6.63 9.47
C TRP A 73 8.93 8.14 9.27
N ALA A 74 9.09 8.55 8.02
CA ALA A 74 9.44 9.91 7.64
C ALA A 74 8.33 10.97 7.86
N PRO A 75 7.03 10.67 7.64
CA PRO A 75 5.96 11.67 7.76
C PRO A 75 5.65 12.15 9.18
N GLY A 76 6.23 11.51 10.20
CA GLY A 76 6.02 11.90 11.60
C GLY A 76 4.74 11.30 12.24
N PRO A 77 4.44 11.65 13.50
CA PRO A 77 3.42 10.97 14.30
C PRO A 77 1.99 11.10 13.75
N ALA A 78 1.61 12.27 13.26
CA ALA A 78 0.25 12.47 12.74
C ALA A 78 -0.06 11.58 11.53
N ALA A 79 0.89 11.44 10.61
CA ALA A 79 0.73 10.55 9.46
C ALA A 79 0.80 9.07 9.89
N ARG A 80 1.61 8.71 10.89
CA ARG A 80 1.60 7.37 11.47
C ARG A 80 0.21 6.99 11.97
N ASP A 81 -0.39 7.84 12.80
CA ASP A 81 -1.71 7.57 13.38
C ASP A 81 -2.79 7.49 12.29
N ALA A 82 -2.69 8.32 11.25
CA ALA A 82 -3.55 8.26 10.08
C ALA A 82 -3.39 6.94 9.31
N VAL A 83 -2.16 6.48 9.07
CA VAL A 83 -1.87 5.19 8.43
C VAL A 83 -2.49 4.04 9.19
N VAL A 84 -2.28 3.98 10.50
CA VAL A 84 -2.88 2.92 11.35
C VAL A 84 -4.40 2.97 11.23
N ALA A 85 -5.01 4.16 11.35
CA ALA A 85 -6.46 4.31 11.28
C ALA A 85 -7.04 3.90 9.92
N VAL A 86 -6.41 4.30 8.81
CA VAL A 86 -6.84 3.92 7.45
C VAL A 86 -6.67 2.41 7.24
N GLY A 87 -5.51 1.87 7.61
CA GLY A 87 -5.21 0.46 7.48
C GLY A 87 -6.15 -0.42 8.28
N MET A 88 -6.40 -0.06 9.54
CA MET A 88 -7.32 -0.83 10.39
C MET A 88 -8.76 -0.75 9.90
N ARG A 89 -9.23 0.41 9.41
CA ARG A 89 -10.56 0.49 8.76
C ARG A 89 -10.65 -0.44 7.55
N TRP A 90 -9.60 -0.49 6.72
CA TRP A 90 -9.51 -1.37 5.56
C TRP A 90 -9.61 -2.84 5.96
N LEU A 91 -8.83 -3.29 6.94
CA LEU A 91 -8.80 -4.67 7.40
C LEU A 91 -10.11 -5.07 8.07
N THR A 92 -10.64 -4.23 8.97
CA THR A 92 -11.85 -4.56 9.74
C THR A 92 -13.12 -4.51 8.90
N ALA A 93 -13.19 -3.62 7.87
CA ALA A 93 -14.32 -3.59 6.94
C ALA A 93 -14.44 -4.90 6.12
N HIS A 94 -13.38 -5.66 5.99
CA HIS A 94 -13.37 -6.95 5.31
C HIS A 94 -14.18 -8.02 6.06
N ARG A 95 -14.29 -7.93 7.39
CA ARG A 95 -14.92 -8.93 8.25
C ARG A 95 -14.38 -10.34 7.99
N GLY A 96 -13.08 -10.44 7.79
CA GLY A 96 -12.40 -11.72 7.59
C GLY A 96 -12.51 -12.63 8.80
N ASP A 97 -12.41 -13.94 8.57
CA ASP A 97 -12.46 -14.97 9.63
C ASP A 97 -11.18 -14.97 10.47
N LEU A 98 -10.08 -14.52 9.89
CA LEU A 98 -8.76 -14.53 10.49
C LEU A 98 -8.06 -13.21 10.22
N MET A 99 -7.31 -12.71 11.18
CA MET A 99 -6.41 -11.58 11.02
C MET A 99 -4.99 -11.99 11.35
N ALA A 100 -4.04 -11.62 10.51
CA ALA A 100 -2.62 -11.91 10.71
C ALA A 100 -1.83 -10.60 10.77
N TYR A 101 -0.84 -10.60 11.63
CA TYR A 101 0.22 -9.61 11.66
C TYR A 101 1.54 -10.28 11.25
N THR A 102 2.34 -9.60 10.46
CA THR A 102 3.64 -10.07 10.00
C THR A 102 4.72 -9.09 10.47
N GLY A 103 5.47 -9.48 11.48
CA GLY A 103 6.67 -8.76 11.91
C GLY A 103 7.91 -9.16 11.10
N GLN A 104 9.06 -8.61 11.46
CA GLN A 104 10.33 -8.92 10.78
C GLN A 104 10.73 -10.39 10.96
N ASP A 105 10.45 -10.96 12.13
CA ASP A 105 10.94 -12.30 12.51
C ASP A 105 9.80 -13.31 12.73
N ALA A 106 8.55 -12.86 12.71
CA ALA A 106 7.43 -13.77 12.99
C ALA A 106 6.10 -13.25 12.42
N ASN A 107 5.20 -14.20 12.20
CA ASN A 107 3.82 -13.93 11.81
C ASN A 107 2.89 -14.49 12.89
N PHE A 108 1.83 -13.76 13.18
CA PHE A 108 0.88 -14.14 14.24
C PHE A 108 -0.55 -14.01 13.75
N TRP A 109 -1.42 -14.91 14.21
CA TRP A 109 -2.86 -14.68 14.17
C TRP A 109 -3.23 -13.80 15.37
N VAL A 110 -3.88 -12.69 15.13
CA VAL A 110 -4.19 -11.68 16.14
C VAL A 110 -5.62 -11.19 15.99
N ASP A 111 -6.16 -10.61 17.06
CA ASP A 111 -7.37 -9.80 16.95
C ASP A 111 -7.07 -8.37 16.42
N ALA A 112 -8.13 -7.61 16.12
CA ALA A 112 -7.99 -6.29 15.53
C ALA A 112 -7.29 -5.29 16.48
N ALA A 113 -7.49 -5.40 17.79
CA ALA A 113 -6.87 -4.52 18.76
C ALA A 113 -5.36 -4.76 18.84
N THR A 114 -4.97 -6.03 18.90
CA THR A 114 -3.55 -6.44 18.87
C THR A 114 -2.90 -6.05 17.55
N ALA A 115 -3.56 -6.27 16.40
CA ALA A 115 -3.04 -5.85 15.10
C ALA A 115 -2.78 -4.34 15.07
N SER A 116 -3.68 -3.53 15.60
CA SER A 116 -3.53 -2.08 15.66
C SER A 116 -2.32 -1.65 16.49
N THR A 117 -2.13 -2.27 17.65
CA THR A 117 -0.99 -1.98 18.52
C THR A 117 0.34 -2.35 17.85
N LEU A 118 0.43 -3.56 17.31
CA LEU A 118 1.63 -4.04 16.64
C LEU A 118 1.98 -3.20 15.41
N LEU A 119 0.98 -2.81 14.61
CA LEU A 119 1.19 -1.90 13.47
C LEU A 119 1.73 -0.55 13.92
N THR A 120 1.20 0.01 15.01
CA THR A 120 1.67 1.30 15.56
C THR A 120 3.13 1.20 15.99
N ASP A 121 3.48 0.13 16.68
CA ASP A 121 4.84 -0.08 17.18
C ASP A 121 5.83 -0.27 16.04
N ASP A 122 5.51 -1.11 15.04
CA ASP A 122 6.40 -1.33 13.91
C ASP A 122 6.60 -0.08 13.06
N ILE A 123 5.53 0.65 12.75
CA ILE A 123 5.64 1.91 12.01
C ILE A 123 6.50 2.90 12.79
N THR A 124 6.39 2.93 14.12
CA THR A 124 7.17 3.81 14.97
C THR A 124 8.65 3.45 14.98
N GLN A 125 8.96 2.15 15.04
CA GLN A 125 10.33 1.66 15.20
C GLN A 125 11.08 1.53 13.88
N SER A 126 10.45 0.97 12.86
CA SER A 126 11.10 0.61 11.60
C SER A 126 10.47 1.23 10.36
N GLY A 127 9.26 1.76 10.45
CA GLY A 127 8.48 2.20 9.31
C GLY A 127 7.93 1.05 8.43
N ASN A 128 8.20 -0.20 8.81
CA ASN A 128 7.79 -1.38 8.07
C ASN A 128 6.77 -2.19 8.86
N ALA A 129 5.60 -2.37 8.30
CA ALA A 129 4.58 -3.23 8.88
C ALA A 129 3.78 -3.95 7.80
N LEU A 130 3.33 -5.15 8.11
CA LEU A 130 2.44 -5.91 7.24
C LEU A 130 1.36 -6.59 8.08
N SER A 131 0.11 -6.40 7.70
CA SER A 131 -1.01 -7.08 8.33
C SER A 131 -2.04 -7.52 7.29
N GLY A 132 -2.79 -8.58 7.60
CA GLY A 132 -3.76 -9.14 6.66
C GLY A 132 -5.04 -9.59 7.32
N SER A 133 -6.16 -9.46 6.61
CA SER A 133 -7.47 -10.03 6.94
C SER A 133 -7.87 -11.03 5.87
N TYR A 134 -8.28 -12.23 6.29
CA TYR A 134 -8.50 -13.38 5.44
C TYR A 134 -9.94 -13.87 5.58
N HIS A 135 -10.64 -14.03 4.47
CA HIS A 135 -12.00 -14.57 4.44
C HIS A 135 -12.05 -15.92 3.72
N ARG A 136 -12.07 -17.00 4.50
CA ARG A 136 -11.94 -18.37 3.98
C ARG A 136 -13.02 -18.76 2.98
N THR A 137 -14.27 -18.46 3.31
CA THR A 137 -15.43 -18.89 2.48
C THR A 137 -15.53 -18.12 1.17
N ARG A 138 -15.06 -16.85 1.13
CA ARG A 138 -15.05 -16.04 -0.09
C ARG A 138 -13.72 -16.08 -0.82
N GLN A 139 -12.72 -16.77 -0.26
CA GLN A 139 -11.37 -16.77 -0.78
C GLN A 139 -10.88 -15.36 -1.12
N ASP A 140 -11.05 -14.47 -0.19
CA ASP A 140 -10.75 -13.04 -0.31
C ASP A 140 -9.77 -12.62 0.79
N ILE A 141 -8.81 -11.79 0.43
CA ILE A 141 -7.73 -11.38 1.30
C ILE A 141 -7.53 -9.88 1.18
N ARG A 142 -7.43 -9.20 2.32
CA ARG A 142 -6.98 -7.81 2.38
C ARG A 142 -5.70 -7.69 3.17
N HIS A 143 -4.78 -6.90 2.65
CA HIS A 143 -3.53 -6.59 3.34
C HIS A 143 -3.35 -5.07 3.46
N ILE A 144 -2.58 -4.69 4.47
CA ILE A 144 -1.89 -3.41 4.53
C ILE A 144 -0.39 -3.66 4.60
N SER A 145 0.39 -2.76 4.03
CA SER A 145 1.84 -2.77 4.10
C SER A 145 2.37 -1.34 4.11
N THR A 146 3.41 -1.10 4.92
CA THR A 146 4.13 0.17 5.02
C THR A 146 5.61 -0.06 4.74
N THR A 147 5.94 -0.68 3.62
CA THR A 147 7.30 -1.07 3.26
C THR A 147 8.20 0.07 2.81
N LEU A 148 7.65 1.26 2.60
CA LEU A 148 8.40 2.49 2.35
C LEU A 148 8.21 3.47 3.50
N PRO A 149 9.25 4.27 3.82
CA PRO A 149 9.20 5.16 4.98
C PRO A 149 8.18 6.30 4.87
N SER A 150 7.52 6.45 3.75
CA SER A 150 6.51 7.49 3.51
C SER A 150 5.29 6.99 2.76
N ALA A 151 5.12 5.67 2.60
CA ALA A 151 4.00 5.13 1.84
C ALA A 151 3.32 3.96 2.55
N MET A 152 2.02 3.86 2.32
CA MET A 152 1.18 2.73 2.70
C MET A 152 0.55 2.11 1.46
N THR A 153 0.42 0.80 1.47
CA THR A 153 -0.30 0.04 0.45
C THR A 153 -1.46 -0.72 1.08
N LEU A 154 -2.64 -0.53 0.52
CA LEU A 154 -3.83 -1.32 0.80
C LEU A 154 -4.00 -2.30 -0.35
N SER A 155 -4.10 -3.60 -0.07
CA SER A 155 -4.21 -4.62 -1.11
C SER A 155 -5.48 -5.45 -0.95
N SER A 156 -6.10 -5.79 -2.07
CA SER A 156 -7.14 -6.81 -2.15
C SER A 156 -6.72 -7.90 -3.13
N LYS A 157 -6.83 -9.16 -2.69
CA LYS A 157 -6.66 -10.35 -3.53
C LYS A 157 -7.96 -11.13 -3.49
N THR A 158 -8.58 -11.34 -4.64
CA THR A 158 -9.86 -12.03 -4.72
C THR A 158 -9.98 -12.84 -6.01
N ALA A 159 -10.57 -14.04 -5.92
CA ALA A 159 -10.86 -14.87 -7.09
C ALA A 159 -12.21 -14.51 -7.70
N ASP A 160 -13.21 -14.23 -6.87
CA ASP A 160 -14.62 -14.23 -7.28
C ASP A 160 -15.28 -12.85 -7.25
N CYS A 161 -14.60 -11.82 -6.72
CA CYS A 161 -15.17 -10.48 -6.65
C CYS A 161 -15.04 -9.77 -8.01
N PRO A 162 -16.09 -9.11 -8.52
CA PRO A 162 -15.98 -8.25 -9.68
C PRO A 162 -14.92 -7.17 -9.51
N TRP A 163 -14.16 -6.89 -10.56
CA TRP A 163 -13.09 -5.90 -10.49
C TRP A 163 -13.62 -4.50 -10.11
N GLN A 164 -14.80 -4.14 -10.58
CA GLN A 164 -15.46 -2.88 -10.26
C GLN A 164 -15.63 -2.71 -8.75
N GLN A 165 -16.19 -3.74 -8.08
CA GLN A 165 -16.38 -3.70 -6.64
C GLN A 165 -15.04 -3.51 -5.90
N THR A 166 -13.99 -4.23 -6.32
CA THR A 166 -12.67 -4.11 -5.69
C THR A 166 -12.08 -2.72 -5.89
N VAL A 167 -12.23 -2.14 -7.07
CA VAL A 167 -11.78 -0.78 -7.38
C VAL A 167 -12.56 0.25 -6.56
N ASP A 168 -13.88 0.12 -6.46
CA ASP A 168 -14.72 1.04 -5.67
C ASP A 168 -14.36 1.00 -4.17
N GLU A 169 -14.09 -0.19 -3.63
CA GLU A 169 -13.65 -0.34 -2.24
C GLU A 169 -12.27 0.27 -1.99
N LEU A 170 -11.32 0.06 -2.90
CA LEU A 170 -9.98 0.67 -2.81
C LEU A 170 -10.05 2.19 -2.99
N ARG A 171 -10.88 2.68 -3.90
CA ARG A 171 -11.13 4.11 -4.12
C ARG A 171 -11.72 4.76 -2.86
N ALA A 172 -12.71 4.14 -2.25
CA ALA A 172 -13.29 4.62 -1.00
C ALA A 172 -12.26 4.67 0.14
N ALA A 173 -11.41 3.65 0.24
CA ALA A 173 -10.34 3.62 1.23
C ALA A 173 -9.27 4.70 0.99
N LEU A 174 -8.91 4.93 -0.28
CA LEU A 174 -7.97 5.97 -0.69
C LEU A 174 -8.52 7.37 -0.38
N LEU A 175 -9.77 7.65 -0.75
CA LEU A 175 -10.43 8.93 -0.47
C LEU A 175 -10.74 9.14 1.02
N GLY A 176 -10.76 8.08 1.82
CA GLY A 176 -10.87 8.13 3.27
C GLY A 176 -9.57 8.44 4.00
N ALA A 177 -8.44 8.56 3.29
CA ALA A 177 -7.18 9.02 3.88
C ALA A 177 -7.24 10.53 4.16
N PRO A 178 -6.51 11.04 5.18
CA PRO A 178 -6.44 12.48 5.44
C PRO A 178 -5.61 13.15 4.34
N LEU A 179 -6.29 13.79 3.39
CA LEU A 179 -5.68 14.35 2.17
C LEU A 179 -4.60 15.39 2.47
N ASP A 180 -4.74 16.15 3.55
CA ASP A 180 -3.74 17.13 3.99
C ASP A 180 -2.36 16.51 4.26
N LEU A 181 -2.32 15.21 4.55
CA LEU A 181 -1.08 14.44 4.76
C LEU A 181 -0.62 13.67 3.50
N VAL A 182 -1.42 13.63 2.45
CA VAL A 182 -1.14 12.85 1.24
C VAL A 182 -0.36 13.69 0.23
N SER A 183 0.69 13.13 -0.36
CA SER A 183 1.38 13.70 -1.53
C SER A 183 0.80 13.17 -2.82
N ILE A 184 0.58 11.86 -2.87
CA ILE A 184 0.09 11.14 -4.03
C ILE A 184 -0.65 9.89 -3.59
N ALA A 185 -1.68 9.48 -4.33
CA ALA A 185 -2.24 8.15 -4.16
C ALA A 185 -2.72 7.59 -5.49
N MET A 186 -2.72 6.26 -5.63
CA MET A 186 -3.12 5.60 -6.87
C MET A 186 -3.66 4.19 -6.64
N ILE A 187 -4.48 3.70 -7.58
CA ILE A 187 -4.94 2.31 -7.61
C ILE A 187 -4.29 1.60 -8.80
N GLY A 188 -3.67 0.47 -8.55
CA GLY A 188 -2.99 -0.31 -9.57
C GLY A 188 -2.91 -1.80 -9.25
N TYR A 189 -2.26 -2.54 -10.12
CA TYR A 189 -1.89 -3.94 -9.90
C TYR A 189 -0.59 -4.00 -9.11
N ARG A 190 -0.62 -4.11 -7.82
CA ARG A 190 0.48 -3.95 -6.88
C ARG A 190 0.77 -2.49 -6.52
N GLY A 191 1.06 -2.31 -5.25
CA GLY A 191 1.31 -1.02 -4.67
C GLY A 191 2.52 -0.29 -5.22
N MET A 192 2.62 0.99 -4.91
CA MET A 192 3.78 1.83 -5.21
C MET A 192 5.10 1.12 -4.86
N THR A 193 5.14 0.39 -3.74
CA THR A 193 6.29 -0.43 -3.35
C THR A 193 6.72 -1.42 -4.41
N THR A 194 5.80 -1.91 -5.24
CA THR A 194 6.11 -2.86 -6.29
C THR A 194 6.36 -2.18 -7.62
N TYR A 195 5.68 -1.07 -7.89
CA TYR A 195 6.08 -0.17 -8.98
C TYR A 195 7.47 0.40 -8.71
N LEU A 196 7.77 0.71 -7.45
CA LEU A 196 9.08 1.16 -7.02
C LEU A 196 10.14 0.03 -6.98
N MET A 197 9.73 -1.24 -6.87
CA MET A 197 10.64 -2.38 -6.76
C MET A 197 10.68 -3.29 -8.01
N ALA A 198 9.78 -3.13 -8.96
CA ALA A 198 9.81 -3.90 -10.19
C ALA A 198 10.78 -3.23 -11.16
N ASP A 199 11.88 -3.92 -11.48
CA ASP A 199 12.52 -3.73 -12.76
C ASP A 199 11.49 -4.07 -13.83
N VAL A 200 10.77 -3.06 -14.33
CA VAL A 200 9.92 -3.23 -15.49
C VAL A 200 10.88 -3.26 -16.68
N PRO A 201 11.15 -4.43 -17.30
CA PRO A 201 12.08 -4.51 -18.40
C PRO A 201 11.61 -3.58 -19.51
N GLY A 202 12.47 -2.64 -19.90
CA GLY A 202 12.22 -1.72 -21.00
C GLY A 202 11.59 -0.37 -20.63
N SER A 203 11.32 -0.10 -19.37
CA SER A 203 10.76 1.18 -18.94
C SER A 203 11.82 2.25 -18.65
N GLY A 204 12.75 2.50 -19.51
CA GLY A 204 13.63 3.70 -19.40
C GLY A 204 12.86 5.04 -19.31
N ALA A 205 11.57 5.00 -18.94
CA ALA A 205 10.66 6.13 -18.91
C ALA A 205 10.74 6.95 -17.62
N TYR A 206 11.26 6.39 -16.50
CA TYR A 206 11.32 7.07 -15.21
C TYR A 206 12.64 6.84 -14.48
N ASP A 207 12.97 7.74 -13.53
CA ASP A 207 14.11 7.59 -12.63
C ASP A 207 13.64 7.16 -11.24
N ARG A 208 13.72 5.86 -11.00
CA ARG A 208 13.34 5.25 -9.73
C ARG A 208 14.21 5.75 -8.58
N ASN A 209 15.50 5.79 -8.76
CA ASN A 209 16.43 6.18 -7.70
C ASN A 209 16.18 7.61 -7.25
N ALA A 210 16.06 8.55 -8.19
CA ALA A 210 15.73 9.92 -7.89
C ALA A 210 14.38 10.02 -7.15
N TYR A 211 13.36 9.27 -7.57
CA TYR A 211 12.06 9.28 -6.93
C TYR A 211 12.10 8.74 -5.48
N GLU A 212 12.75 7.60 -5.26
CA GLU A 212 12.86 6.99 -3.92
C GLU A 212 13.69 7.82 -2.94
N HIS A 213 14.72 8.48 -3.41
CA HIS A 213 15.62 9.28 -2.59
C HIS A 213 15.12 10.70 -2.32
N HIS A 214 14.08 11.14 -3.02
CA HIS A 214 13.52 12.49 -2.95
C HIS A 214 11.99 12.46 -2.66
N PRO A 215 11.55 11.89 -1.51
CA PRO A 215 10.13 11.80 -1.19
C PRO A 215 9.44 13.17 -1.05
N GLU A 216 10.20 14.25 -0.82
CA GLU A 216 9.71 15.63 -0.82
C GLU A 216 9.23 16.10 -2.19
N ARG A 217 9.53 15.32 -3.25
CA ARG A 217 9.10 15.62 -4.62
C ARG A 217 7.89 14.77 -5.06
N TRP A 218 7.34 13.97 -4.19
CA TRP A 218 6.19 13.13 -4.51
C TRP A 218 4.89 13.91 -4.71
N ASP A 219 4.85 15.17 -4.39
CA ASP A 219 3.75 16.08 -4.71
C ASP A 219 3.93 16.83 -6.04
N GLU A 220 5.02 16.55 -6.78
CA GLU A 220 5.30 17.11 -8.11
C GLU A 220 5.40 16.04 -9.20
N PHE A 221 5.84 14.83 -8.84
CA PHE A 221 6.16 13.78 -9.81
C PHE A 221 5.52 12.45 -9.47
N VAL A 222 5.24 11.68 -10.52
CA VAL A 222 4.84 10.27 -10.46
C VAL A 222 5.87 9.43 -11.21
N LEU A 223 5.96 8.13 -10.89
CA LEU A 223 6.75 7.20 -11.68
C LEU A 223 5.97 6.72 -12.90
N GLU A 224 4.72 6.35 -12.71
CA GLU A 224 3.88 5.75 -13.72
C GLU A 224 2.43 6.21 -13.55
N PRO A 225 1.70 6.55 -14.62
CA PRO A 225 0.27 6.82 -14.54
C PRO A 225 -0.53 5.59 -14.16
N SER A 226 -1.66 5.81 -13.50
CA SER A 226 -2.64 4.78 -13.14
C SER A 226 -4.05 5.20 -13.57
N GLY A 227 -4.93 4.24 -13.75
CA GLY A 227 -6.33 4.51 -14.13
C GLY A 227 -7.10 5.35 -13.11
N ILE A 228 -6.70 5.31 -11.83
CA ILE A 228 -7.24 6.16 -10.75
C ILE A 228 -6.07 6.66 -9.90
N GLN A 229 -5.98 7.98 -9.72
CA GLN A 229 -4.94 8.58 -8.91
C GLN A 229 -5.40 9.91 -8.30
N VAL A 230 -4.88 10.21 -7.11
CA VAL A 230 -5.00 11.51 -6.47
C VAL A 230 -3.69 12.25 -6.65
N LEU A 231 -3.76 13.38 -7.28
CA LEU A 231 -2.65 14.28 -7.59
C LEU A 231 -2.82 15.60 -6.87
N THR A 232 -1.77 16.40 -6.81
CA THR A 232 -1.82 17.78 -6.30
C THR A 232 -1.87 18.80 -7.45
N ASP A 233 -2.15 20.06 -7.14
CA ASP A 233 -2.04 21.15 -8.11
C ASP A 233 -0.62 21.27 -8.69
N ARG A 234 0.41 20.88 -7.92
CA ARG A 234 1.80 20.90 -8.39
C ARG A 234 2.03 19.86 -9.49
N HIS A 235 1.45 18.67 -9.37
CA HIS A 235 1.45 17.70 -10.46
C HIS A 235 0.77 18.26 -11.69
N LEU A 236 -0.46 18.81 -11.54
CA LEU A 236 -1.25 19.27 -12.66
C LEU A 236 -0.60 20.43 -13.42
N ALA A 237 0.23 21.23 -12.76
CA ALA A 237 1.00 22.29 -13.40
C ALA A 237 1.98 21.80 -14.47
N HIS A 238 2.32 20.51 -14.48
CA HIS A 238 3.24 19.87 -15.41
C HIS A 238 2.55 18.87 -16.37
N ALA A 239 1.23 18.66 -16.23
CA ALA A 239 0.47 17.79 -17.13
C ALA A 239 0.34 18.42 -18.51
N HIS A 240 0.39 17.59 -19.57
CA HIS A 240 0.26 18.08 -20.93
C HIS A 240 -1.20 18.14 -21.38
N ASP A 241 -1.88 17.00 -21.39
CA ASP A 241 -3.28 16.93 -21.85
C ASP A 241 -4.08 15.88 -21.04
N LEU A 242 -4.89 16.37 -20.13
CA LEU A 242 -5.80 15.53 -19.34
C LEU A 242 -7.24 15.51 -19.88
N SER A 243 -7.48 15.96 -21.12
CA SER A 243 -8.83 16.00 -21.70
C SER A 243 -9.45 14.60 -21.85
N GLY A 244 -8.63 13.55 -21.95
CA GLY A 244 -9.07 12.14 -21.94
C GLY A 244 -9.44 11.61 -20.55
N TRP A 245 -9.17 12.35 -19.50
CA TRP A 245 -9.35 11.97 -18.10
C TRP A 245 -10.53 12.71 -17.46
N SER A 246 -11.16 12.08 -16.46
CA SER A 246 -12.10 12.75 -15.56
C SER A 246 -11.33 13.35 -14.40
N THR A 247 -11.59 14.61 -14.08
CA THR A 247 -10.95 15.31 -12.98
C THR A 247 -11.98 15.81 -11.98
N THR A 248 -11.79 15.50 -10.70
CA THR A 248 -12.66 15.95 -9.62
C THR A 248 -11.81 16.62 -8.55
N ARG A 249 -12.11 17.90 -8.25
CA ARG A 249 -11.45 18.61 -7.17
C ARG A 249 -11.81 17.97 -5.83
N LEU A 250 -10.81 17.71 -5.01
CA LEU A 250 -10.95 17.25 -3.63
C LEU A 250 -10.60 18.39 -2.67
N ASP A 251 -10.56 18.10 -1.37
CA ASP A 251 -10.16 19.06 -0.37
C ASP A 251 -8.69 19.48 -0.52
N GLY A 252 -8.40 20.73 -0.20
CA GLY A 252 -7.05 21.28 -0.30
C GLY A 252 -6.59 21.49 -1.74
N ASP A 253 -5.37 21.08 -2.02
CA ASP A 253 -4.71 21.15 -3.33
C ASP A 253 -4.84 19.86 -4.15
N HIS A 254 -5.71 18.93 -3.74
CA HIS A 254 -5.83 17.61 -4.35
C HIS A 254 -6.88 17.54 -5.45
N VAL A 255 -6.58 16.68 -6.42
CA VAL A 255 -7.47 16.37 -7.55
C VAL A 255 -7.47 14.86 -7.77
N LEU A 256 -8.66 14.27 -7.79
CA LEU A 256 -8.84 12.91 -8.28
C LEU A 256 -8.82 12.94 -9.80
N VAL A 257 -7.93 12.19 -10.41
CA VAL A 257 -7.79 12.01 -11.85
C VAL A 257 -8.08 10.55 -12.19
N GLU A 258 -9.06 10.33 -13.07
CA GLU A 258 -9.54 9.00 -13.41
C GLU A 258 -9.63 8.82 -14.92
N ALA A 259 -9.20 7.68 -15.42
CA ALA A 259 -9.48 7.29 -16.79
C ALA A 259 -11.00 7.21 -17.01
N ARG A 260 -11.49 7.71 -18.12
CA ARG A 260 -12.94 7.67 -18.45
C ARG A 260 -13.45 6.26 -18.63
N ASP A 261 -12.58 5.37 -19.09
CA ASP A 261 -12.81 3.93 -19.16
C ASP A 261 -11.81 3.21 -18.25
N LEU A 262 -12.30 2.61 -17.18
CA LEU A 262 -11.51 1.88 -16.20
C LEU A 262 -11.34 0.39 -16.56
N GLU A 263 -12.10 -0.11 -17.52
CA GLU A 263 -12.06 -1.51 -17.91
C GLU A 263 -10.69 -1.94 -18.43
N PRO A 264 -10.02 -1.22 -19.35
CA PRO A 264 -8.68 -1.56 -19.81
C PRO A 264 -7.63 -1.57 -18.70
N TRP A 265 -7.84 -0.77 -17.65
CA TRP A 265 -6.94 -0.67 -16.51
C TRP A 265 -7.08 -1.82 -15.52
N TYR A 266 -8.32 -2.30 -15.25
CA TYR A 266 -8.58 -3.16 -14.10
C TYR A 266 -9.33 -4.46 -14.38
N ALA A 267 -9.98 -4.61 -15.53
CA ALA A 267 -10.81 -5.79 -15.81
C ALA A 267 -10.00 -7.07 -16.01
N THR A 268 -8.86 -6.96 -16.69
CA THR A 268 -8.02 -8.13 -16.97
C THR A 268 -7.30 -8.56 -15.71
N ALA A 269 -7.50 -9.80 -15.27
CA ALA A 269 -6.68 -10.39 -14.21
C ALA A 269 -5.24 -10.51 -14.73
N ARG A 270 -4.33 -9.80 -14.09
CA ARG A 270 -2.91 -9.77 -14.47
C ARG A 270 -2.09 -10.44 -13.39
N ARG A 271 -1.01 -11.08 -13.81
CA ARG A 271 -0.03 -11.58 -12.87
C ARG A 271 0.61 -10.41 -12.11
N PRO A 272 1.11 -10.65 -10.91
CA PRO A 272 1.67 -9.60 -10.09
C PRO A 272 2.84 -8.81 -10.68
N HIS A 273 3.19 -8.86 -11.90
CA HIS A 273 4.25 -8.07 -12.56
C HIS A 273 3.85 -7.64 -13.96
N GLU A 274 2.62 -7.93 -14.37
CA GLU A 274 2.15 -7.52 -15.68
C GLU A 274 1.62 -6.10 -15.60
N SER A 275 2.19 -5.24 -16.40
CA SER A 275 1.72 -3.88 -16.62
C SER A 275 0.36 -3.87 -17.34
N PRO A 276 -0.42 -2.80 -17.24
CA PRO A 276 -1.47 -2.51 -18.21
C PRO A 276 -0.96 -2.62 -19.64
N ASP A 277 -1.89 -2.68 -20.59
CA ASP A 277 -1.54 -2.68 -22.00
C ASP A 277 -0.46 -1.62 -22.31
N PRO A 278 0.65 -1.97 -22.96
CA PRO A 278 1.72 -1.02 -23.26
C PRO A 278 1.25 0.23 -24.01
N ASP A 279 0.32 0.07 -24.96
CA ASP A 279 -0.21 1.20 -25.73
C ASP A 279 -1.04 2.14 -24.84
N LEU A 280 -1.80 1.57 -23.89
CA LEU A 280 -2.55 2.33 -22.90
C LEU A 280 -1.62 3.13 -21.98
N LEU A 281 -0.55 2.50 -21.49
CA LEU A 281 0.46 3.17 -20.66
C LEU A 281 1.20 4.25 -21.44
N ASP A 282 1.60 3.99 -22.68
CA ASP A 282 2.32 4.97 -23.50
C ASP A 282 1.41 6.16 -23.84
N GLN A 283 0.10 5.96 -24.03
CA GLN A 283 -0.83 7.06 -24.17
C GLN A 283 -0.92 7.87 -22.86
N ALA A 284 -1.12 7.20 -21.74
CA ALA A 284 -1.17 7.87 -20.45
C ALA A 284 0.11 8.64 -20.13
N ARG A 285 1.27 8.12 -20.44
CA ARG A 285 2.56 8.82 -20.29
C ARG A 285 2.62 10.10 -21.12
N ARG A 286 2.08 10.10 -22.35
CA ARG A 286 1.99 11.31 -23.18
C ARG A 286 1.05 12.34 -22.57
N ASP A 287 -0.11 11.92 -22.07
CA ASP A 287 -1.12 12.79 -21.47
C ASP A 287 -0.59 13.47 -20.19
N PHE A 288 0.10 12.70 -19.36
CA PHE A 288 0.70 13.20 -18.13
C PHE A 288 1.98 13.99 -18.38
N GLY A 289 2.77 13.65 -19.39
CA GLY A 289 3.92 14.43 -19.81
C GLY A 289 4.96 14.63 -18.71
N ASP A 290 5.24 15.88 -18.38
CA ASP A 290 6.33 16.27 -17.47
C ASP A 290 6.07 15.97 -15.98
N ILE A 291 4.91 15.45 -15.61
CA ILE A 291 4.69 14.88 -14.28
C ILE A 291 5.54 13.63 -14.06
N ILE A 292 5.86 12.89 -15.13
CA ILE A 292 6.62 11.64 -15.01
C ILE A 292 8.09 11.97 -14.77
N LEU A 293 8.66 11.46 -13.68
CA LEU A 293 10.07 11.67 -13.36
C LEU A 293 10.96 10.75 -14.22
N THR A 294 11.28 11.20 -15.41
CA THR A 294 12.23 10.50 -16.28
C THR A 294 13.68 10.75 -15.84
N PRO A 295 14.67 9.90 -16.23
CA PRO A 295 16.08 10.13 -15.97
C PRO A 295 16.58 11.49 -16.49
N ARG A 296 16.10 11.90 -17.66
CA ARG A 296 16.41 13.21 -18.21
C ARG A 296 15.89 14.35 -17.33
N ARG A 297 14.66 14.20 -16.83
CA ARG A 297 14.05 15.19 -15.95
C ARG A 297 14.75 15.27 -14.61
N ALA A 298 15.06 14.12 -14.00
CA ALA A 298 15.81 14.04 -12.76
C ALA A 298 17.17 14.76 -12.90
N GLN A 299 17.92 14.48 -13.98
CA GLN A 299 19.18 15.16 -14.25
C GLN A 299 19.04 16.68 -14.38
N GLN A 300 17.98 17.16 -15.05
CA GLN A 300 17.70 18.60 -15.19
C GLN A 300 17.40 19.27 -13.84
N LEU A 301 16.84 18.53 -12.92
CA LEU A 301 16.49 19.00 -11.57
C LEU A 301 17.64 18.84 -10.57
N GLY A 302 18.73 18.17 -10.96
CA GLY A 302 19.87 17.89 -10.08
C GLY A 302 19.58 16.82 -9.01
N LEU A 303 18.63 15.92 -9.29
CA LEU A 303 18.25 14.81 -8.44
C LEU A 303 19.14 13.58 -8.68
#